data_8f06f99feaed7a12232d2ddd9e138cb9
#
_entry.id   8f06f99feaed7a12232d2ddd9e138cb9
#
_cell.length_a   1.000
_cell.length_b   1.000
_cell.length_c   1.000
_cell.angle_alpha   90.00
_cell.angle_beta   90.00
_cell.angle_gamma   90.00
#
_symmetry.space_group_name_H-M   'P 1'
#
loop_
_entity.id
_entity.type
_entity.pdbx_description
1 polymer ?
#
loop_
_entity_poly.entity_id
_entity_poly.type
_entity_poly.pdbx_seq_one_letter_code
_entity_poly.pdbx_strand_id
1 'polypeptide(L)'
;MIFRDVQEGKPYPPHGLSTKDWSKIPPRQVRLDELVTIKKVLELDSLLAAESTFFGDLFPHAVQWHGVLYLEDGLHRAVRSALRNRTVLHARVFELDALRSGV
;
A
#
# COMPACT_ATOMS: atom_id res chain seq x y z
N MET A 1 -9.20 13.45 -6.66
CA MET A 1 -7.88 12.93 -6.28
C MET A 1 -7.82 11.42 -6.43
N ILE A 2 -6.70 10.92 -6.89
CA ILE A 2 -6.50 9.46 -7.03
C ILE A 2 -6.49 8.80 -5.65
N PHE A 3 -5.69 9.34 -4.74
CA PHE A 3 -5.59 8.83 -3.37
C PHE A 3 -6.39 9.71 -2.42
N ARG A 4 -6.72 9.16 -1.25
CA ARG A 4 -7.43 9.90 -0.21
C ARG A 4 -6.60 11.09 0.30
N ASP A 5 -5.31 10.86 0.50
CA ASP A 5 -4.39 11.89 0.98
C ASP A 5 -2.95 11.47 0.71
N VAL A 6 -2.06 12.42 0.81
CA VAL A 6 -0.62 12.20 0.68
C VAL A 6 0.06 12.78 1.91
N GLN A 7 0.79 11.95 2.62
CA GLN A 7 1.58 12.41 3.76
C GLN A 7 2.97 11.81 3.70
N GLU A 8 3.86 12.34 4.50
CA GLU A 8 5.22 11.86 4.55
C GLU A 8 5.44 11.09 5.85
N GLY A 9 5.93 9.87 5.72
CA GLY A 9 6.23 9.03 6.86
C GLY A 9 5.06 8.19 7.34
N LYS A 10 5.38 7.26 8.23
CA LYS A 10 4.40 6.32 8.77
C LYS A 10 3.85 6.85 10.09
N PRO A 11 2.54 7.12 10.18
CA PRO A 11 1.95 7.60 11.43
C PRO A 11 1.73 6.51 12.46
N TYR A 12 1.78 5.25 12.04
CA TYR A 12 1.51 4.10 12.91
C TYR A 12 2.81 3.55 13.51
N PRO A 13 2.72 2.82 14.65
CA PRO A 13 3.91 2.22 15.24
C PRO A 13 4.46 1.08 14.38
N PRO A 14 5.75 0.74 14.54
CA PRO A 14 6.33 -0.37 13.79
C PRO A 14 5.55 -1.66 14.06
N HIS A 15 5.21 -2.39 13.03
CA HIS A 15 4.49 -3.66 13.15
C HIS A 15 5.40 -4.88 13.10
N GLY A 16 6.65 -4.69 12.65
CA GLY A 16 7.62 -5.77 12.65
C GLY A 16 7.34 -6.90 11.68
N LEU A 17 6.49 -6.69 10.69
CA LEU A 17 6.18 -7.74 9.72
C LEU A 17 7.33 -7.95 8.75
N SER A 18 7.75 -9.22 8.61
CA SER A 18 8.74 -9.61 7.62
C SER A 18 8.04 -9.86 6.28
N THR A 19 8.83 -10.02 5.23
CA THR A 19 8.30 -10.40 3.90
C THR A 19 7.48 -11.68 4.00
N LYS A 20 7.95 -12.64 4.81
CA LYS A 20 7.25 -13.89 5.00
C LYS A 20 5.91 -13.68 5.69
N ASP A 21 5.85 -12.79 6.67
CA ASP A 21 4.61 -12.48 7.37
C ASP A 21 3.60 -11.84 6.43
N TRP A 22 4.04 -10.90 5.60
CA TRP A 22 3.19 -10.26 4.60
C TRP A 22 2.63 -11.29 3.61
N SER A 23 3.44 -12.27 3.22
CA SER A 23 3.01 -13.29 2.25
C SER A 23 1.86 -14.15 2.75
N LYS A 24 1.65 -14.20 4.05
CA LYS A 24 0.55 -14.96 4.66
C LYS A 24 -0.77 -14.21 4.67
N ILE A 25 -0.75 -12.92 4.40
CA ILE A 25 -1.97 -12.11 4.36
C ILE A 25 -2.54 -12.21 2.95
N PRO A 26 -3.75 -12.75 2.78
CA PRO A 26 -4.33 -12.83 1.44
C PRO A 26 -4.64 -11.42 0.93
N PRO A 27 -4.41 -11.16 -0.37
CA PRO A 27 -4.73 -9.86 -0.93
C PRO A 27 -6.24 -9.67 -1.01
N ARG A 28 -6.67 -8.42 -0.88
CA ARG A 28 -8.07 -8.06 -1.09
C ARG A 28 -8.17 -6.79 -1.92
N GLN A 29 -9.32 -6.57 -2.50
CA GLN A 29 -9.57 -5.39 -3.31
C GLN A 29 -9.73 -4.17 -2.40
N VAL A 30 -8.99 -3.11 -2.70
CA VAL A 30 -9.14 -1.83 -2.01
C VAL A 30 -9.33 -0.74 -3.06
N ARG A 31 -9.99 0.34 -2.70
CA ARG A 31 -10.15 1.49 -3.59
C ARG A 31 -8.93 2.40 -3.45
N LEU A 32 -8.47 2.92 -4.57
CA LEU A 32 -7.33 3.86 -4.55
C LEU A 32 -7.65 5.10 -3.72
N ASP A 33 -8.90 5.58 -3.79
CA ASP A 33 -9.33 6.78 -3.07
C ASP A 33 -9.50 6.56 -1.56
N GLU A 34 -9.34 5.34 -1.08
CA GLU A 34 -9.30 5.04 0.35
C GLU A 34 -7.87 5.05 0.90
N LEU A 35 -6.87 5.01 0.03
CA LEU A 35 -5.48 4.88 0.43
C LEU A 35 -4.84 6.23 0.71
N VAL A 36 -4.10 6.30 1.81
CA VAL A 36 -3.24 7.45 2.12
C VAL A 36 -1.81 7.01 1.83
N THR A 37 -1.11 7.74 0.99
CA THR A 37 0.29 7.43 0.71
C THR A 37 1.18 7.97 1.82
N ILE A 38 2.29 7.28 2.07
CA ILE A 38 3.26 7.69 3.09
C ILE A 38 4.52 8.31 2.47
N LYS A 39 4.50 8.52 1.16
CA LYS A 39 5.58 9.15 0.42
C LYS A 39 5.00 10.24 -0.44
N LYS A 40 5.69 11.37 -0.49
CA LYS A 40 5.29 12.51 -1.31
C LYS A 40 5.93 12.51 -2.68
N VAL A 41 7.02 11.75 -2.83
CA VAL A 41 7.82 11.77 -4.06
C VAL A 41 7.68 10.44 -4.79
N LEU A 42 7.45 10.53 -6.08
CA LEU A 42 7.36 9.39 -6.96
C LEU A 42 8.53 9.47 -7.94
N GLU A 43 9.31 8.40 -8.03
CA GLU A 43 10.42 8.34 -8.98
C GLU A 43 9.90 7.98 -10.36
N LEU A 44 10.02 8.92 -11.28
CA LEU A 44 9.48 8.77 -12.62
C LEU A 44 10.14 7.61 -13.38
N ASP A 45 11.45 7.45 -13.26
CA ASP A 45 12.12 6.34 -13.93
C ASP A 45 11.68 4.99 -13.39
N SER A 46 11.42 4.86 -12.10
CA SER A 46 10.88 3.63 -11.54
C SER A 46 9.46 3.36 -12.03
N LEU A 47 8.69 4.42 -12.24
CA LEU A 47 7.35 4.29 -12.78
C LEU A 47 7.37 3.86 -14.24
N LEU A 48 8.28 4.41 -15.02
CA LEU A 48 8.41 4.11 -16.45
C LEU A 48 9.20 2.83 -16.71
N ALA A 49 10.07 2.45 -15.82
CA ALA A 49 10.81 1.21 -15.90
C ALA A 49 9.84 0.07 -15.74
N ALA A 50 9.45 -0.43 -16.84
CA ALA A 50 8.41 -1.40 -16.92
C ALA A 50 8.47 -2.50 -15.90
N GLU A 51 7.57 -3.32 -15.93
CA GLU A 51 7.25 -4.52 -15.27
C GLU A 51 8.35 -5.58 -15.29
N SER A 52 9.49 -5.32 -15.89
CA SER A 52 10.51 -6.33 -16.13
C SER A 52 11.30 -6.73 -14.89
N THR A 53 11.44 -5.84 -13.92
CA THR A 53 12.17 -6.15 -12.70
C THR A 53 11.24 -6.09 -11.51
N PHE A 54 10.89 -7.24 -11.07
CA PHE A 54 9.98 -7.36 -9.96
C PHE A 54 10.72 -7.97 -8.78
N PHE A 55 10.97 -7.16 -7.77
CA PHE A 55 11.59 -7.63 -6.53
C PHE A 55 10.56 -7.50 -5.41
N GLY A 56 10.32 -8.59 -4.70
CA GLY A 56 9.43 -8.59 -3.56
C GLY A 56 8.06 -9.17 -3.87
N ASP A 57 7.04 -8.67 -3.21
CA ASP A 57 5.70 -9.21 -3.29
C ASP A 57 4.99 -8.79 -4.58
N LEU A 58 4.16 -9.70 -5.10
CA LEU A 58 3.29 -9.41 -6.23
C LEU A 58 2.23 -8.37 -5.90
N PHE A 59 1.91 -8.19 -4.64
CA PHE A 59 0.85 -7.30 -4.21
C PHE A 59 1.40 -6.16 -3.36
N PRO A 60 0.86 -4.95 -3.52
CA PRO A 60 1.16 -3.85 -2.62
C PRO A 60 0.77 -4.18 -1.17
N HIS A 61 1.42 -3.50 -0.24
CA HIS A 61 1.17 -3.67 1.19
C HIS A 61 0.51 -2.42 1.75
N ALA A 62 -0.56 -2.60 2.50
CA ALA A 62 -1.25 -1.51 3.17
C ALA A 62 -1.43 -1.84 4.65
N VAL A 63 -1.47 -0.81 5.49
CA VAL A 63 -1.67 -0.95 6.93
C VAL A 63 -2.90 -0.15 7.33
N GLN A 64 -3.83 -0.80 8.01
CA GLN A 64 -4.99 -0.12 8.59
C GLN A 64 -4.65 0.36 9.99
N TRP A 65 -4.77 1.67 10.20
CA TRP A 65 -4.48 2.31 11.47
C TRP A 65 -5.49 3.43 11.71
N HIS A 66 -6.18 3.37 12.85
CA HIS A 66 -7.23 4.33 13.21
C HIS A 66 -8.28 4.50 12.10
N GLY A 67 -8.67 3.38 11.50
CA GLY A 67 -9.68 3.36 10.45
C GLY A 67 -9.21 3.87 9.10
N VAL A 68 -7.92 4.16 8.94
CA VAL A 68 -7.34 4.69 7.71
C VAL A 68 -6.43 3.64 7.09
N LEU A 69 -6.49 3.48 5.77
CA LEU A 69 -5.60 2.59 5.03
C LEU A 69 -4.39 3.37 4.52
N TYR A 70 -3.21 3.00 5.02
CA TYR A 70 -1.96 3.60 4.59
C TYR A 70 -1.25 2.67 3.62
N LEU A 71 -0.87 3.17 2.46
CA LEU A 71 -0.12 2.40 1.48
C LEU A 71 1.35 2.38 1.88
N GLU A 72 1.82 1.29 2.45
CA GLU A 72 3.18 1.16 2.95
C GLU A 72 4.18 0.86 1.85
N ASP A 73 3.80 0.01 0.89
CA ASP A 73 4.67 -0.39 -0.22
C ASP A 73 3.83 -0.58 -1.48
N GLY A 74 4.41 -0.30 -2.63
CA GLY A 74 3.73 -0.48 -3.91
C GLY A 74 3.15 0.81 -4.49
N LEU A 75 3.70 1.97 -4.12
CA LEU A 75 3.23 3.26 -4.63
C LEU A 75 3.24 3.33 -6.15
N HIS A 76 4.33 2.88 -6.78
CA HIS A 76 4.44 2.91 -8.24
C HIS A 76 3.37 2.05 -8.91
N ARG A 77 3.06 0.92 -8.30
CA ARG A 77 2.04 0.00 -8.80
C ARG A 77 0.65 0.62 -8.71
N ALA A 78 0.38 1.29 -7.59
CA ALA A 78 -0.89 1.99 -7.39
C ALA A 78 -1.06 3.12 -8.41
N VAL A 79 -0.02 3.89 -8.65
CA VAL A 79 -0.04 4.96 -9.64
C VAL A 79 -0.24 4.41 -11.05
N ARG A 80 0.43 3.31 -11.40
CA ARG A 80 0.21 2.67 -12.71
C ARG A 80 -1.24 2.24 -12.89
N SER A 81 -1.86 1.71 -11.84
CA SER A 81 -3.27 1.32 -11.91
C SER A 81 -4.15 2.53 -12.20
N ALA A 82 -3.86 3.65 -11.53
CA ALA A 82 -4.59 4.89 -11.76
C ALA A 82 -4.40 5.41 -13.20
N LEU A 83 -3.18 5.32 -13.72
CA LEU A 83 -2.89 5.75 -15.09
C LEU A 83 -3.58 4.88 -16.12
N ARG A 84 -3.99 3.66 -15.75
CA ARG A 84 -4.77 2.77 -16.61
C ARG A 84 -6.27 2.90 -16.34
N ASN A 85 -6.69 3.98 -15.71
CA ASN A 85 -8.08 4.28 -15.38
C ASN A 85 -8.72 3.25 -14.46
N ARG A 86 -7.94 2.60 -13.63
CA ARG A 86 -8.45 1.69 -12.62
C ARG A 86 -8.72 2.45 -11.33
N THR A 87 -9.77 2.07 -10.63
CA THR A 87 -10.16 2.71 -9.37
C THR A 87 -9.88 1.82 -8.17
N VAL A 88 -9.49 0.58 -8.42
CA VAL A 88 -9.25 -0.42 -7.38
C VAL A 88 -7.88 -1.08 -7.56
N LEU A 89 -7.40 -1.67 -6.48
CA LEU A 89 -6.12 -2.33 -6.44
C LEU A 89 -6.25 -3.54 -5.51
N HIS A 90 -5.59 -4.64 -5.84
CA HIS A 90 -5.50 -5.76 -4.91
C HIS A 90 -4.24 -5.58 -4.06
N ALA A 91 -4.43 -5.52 -2.75
CA ALA A 91 -3.34 -5.27 -1.81
C ALA A 91 -3.49 -6.17 -0.58
N ARG A 92 -2.35 -6.49 0.03
CA ARG A 92 -2.36 -7.16 1.32
C ARG A 92 -2.54 -6.11 2.39
N VAL A 93 -3.59 -6.25 3.18
CA VAL A 93 -3.92 -5.25 4.22
C VAL A 93 -3.68 -5.86 5.60
N PHE A 94 -2.76 -5.26 6.33
CA PHE A 94 -2.52 -5.63 7.72
C PHE A 94 -3.38 -4.75 8.62
N GLU A 95 -4.27 -5.35 9.38
CA GLU A 95 -5.19 -4.63 10.25
C GLU A 95 -4.53 -4.41 11.61
N LEU A 96 -3.76 -3.34 11.73
CA LEU A 96 -3.07 -3.00 12.96
C LEU A 96 -4.07 -2.63 14.07
N ASP A 97 -5.21 -2.05 13.69
CA ASP A 97 -6.29 -1.76 14.62
C ASP A 97 -6.81 -3.03 15.29
N ALA A 98 -6.97 -4.10 14.53
CA ALA A 98 -7.45 -5.38 15.06
C ALA A 98 -6.46 -5.97 16.07
N LEU A 99 -5.17 -5.82 15.81
CA LEU A 99 -4.14 -6.30 16.73
C LEU A 99 -4.22 -5.56 18.07
N ARG A 100 -4.44 -4.25 18.03
CA ARG A 100 -4.58 -3.45 19.25
C ARG A 100 -5.87 -3.77 19.99
N SER A 101 -6.94 -3.97 19.25
CA SER A 101 -8.25 -4.27 19.85
C SER A 101 -8.28 -5.61 20.55
N GLY A 102 -7.39 -6.51 20.18
CA GLY A 102 -7.30 -7.83 20.76
C GLY A 102 -6.58 -7.88 22.09
N VAL A 103 -6.15 -6.77 22.61
CA VAL A 103 -5.40 -6.70 23.87
C VAL A 103 -6.35 -6.58 25.05
#